data_1fdb9ea5698085ff97703269635da087
#
_entry.id   1fdb9ea5698085ff97703269635da087
#
_cell.length_a   1.000
_cell.length_b   1.000
_cell.length_c   1.000
_cell.angle_alpha   90.00
_cell.angle_beta   90.00
_cell.angle_gamma   90.00
#
_symmetry.space_group_name_H-M   'P 1'
#
loop_
_entity.id
_entity.type
_entity.pdbx_description
1 polymer ?
#
loop_
_entity_poly.entity_id
_entity_poly.type
_entity_poly.pdbx_seq_one_letter_code
_entity_poly.pdbx_strand_id
1 'polypeptide(L)'
;TSLDVSANTALTVLMCNDNQLTSLDVSANTALEYLFCYDNQLTSLDVSANTLLKRLFCQDNQLTSLDVSNHTALEYLYCHDNQLTSLDVSANTALEQLWCQGNQLTYLNMKNGVTDGLDNFNATNNSLTCIEVQDPDWATANWTSADNEIDAGVSFAVCCSSTDVSNWHVATHGSDTHGCGYRGSPFATIQAGINAASS
;
A
#
# COMPACT_ATOMS: atom_id res chain seq x y z
N THR A 1 -5.25 4.41 25.84
CA THR A 1 -4.30 3.54 26.59
C THR A 1 -3.10 3.19 25.71
N SER A 2 -1.94 2.98 26.35
CA SER A 2 -0.69 2.61 25.66
C SER A 2 -0.21 1.25 26.15
N LEU A 3 0.54 0.55 25.30
CA LEU A 3 1.25 -0.68 25.62
C LEU A 3 2.75 -0.41 25.46
N ASP A 4 3.53 -0.73 26.48
CA ASP A 4 4.99 -0.62 26.42
C ASP A 4 5.61 -2.00 26.18
N VAL A 5 6.24 -2.16 25.02
CA VAL A 5 6.97 -3.36 24.59
C VAL A 5 8.46 -3.08 24.35
N SER A 6 8.94 -1.91 24.75
CA SER A 6 10.31 -1.44 24.49
C SER A 6 11.40 -2.37 25.03
N ALA A 7 11.14 -3.06 26.14
CA ALA A 7 12.06 -4.04 26.71
C ALA A 7 12.06 -5.40 25.98
N ASN A 8 11.07 -5.67 25.11
CA ASN A 8 10.87 -6.96 24.46
C ASN A 8 11.53 -7.00 23.06
N THR A 9 12.80 -6.68 22.97
CA THR A 9 13.51 -6.48 21.69
C THR A 9 13.63 -7.72 20.82
N ALA A 10 13.46 -8.92 21.38
CA ALA A 10 13.46 -10.20 20.65
C ALA A 10 12.05 -10.65 20.21
N LEU A 11 11.05 -9.76 20.32
CA LEU A 11 9.66 -10.08 19.98
C LEU A 11 9.52 -10.29 18.47
N THR A 12 9.04 -11.47 18.06
CA THR A 12 8.77 -11.79 16.65
C THR A 12 7.28 -11.72 16.31
N VAL A 13 6.40 -11.86 17.32
CA VAL A 13 4.94 -11.79 17.17
C VAL A 13 4.38 -10.89 18.26
N LEU A 14 3.58 -9.90 17.87
CA LEU A 14 2.82 -9.07 18.80
C LEU A 14 1.34 -9.14 18.43
N MET A 15 0.53 -9.63 19.36
CA MET A 15 -0.94 -9.63 19.28
C MET A 15 -1.49 -8.69 20.35
N CYS A 16 -1.94 -7.51 19.93
CA CYS A 16 -2.54 -6.50 20.82
C CYS A 16 -3.86 -5.98 20.26
N ASN A 17 -4.48 -6.77 19.40
CA ASN A 17 -5.80 -6.51 18.83
C ASN A 17 -6.93 -6.52 19.90
N ASP A 18 -8.12 -6.04 19.52
CA ASP A 18 -9.33 -6.00 20.38
C ASP A 18 -9.08 -5.25 21.69
N ASN A 19 -8.47 -4.05 21.61
CA ASN A 19 -8.14 -3.22 22.75
C ASN A 19 -8.59 -1.76 22.56
N GLN A 20 -8.11 -0.86 23.38
CA GLN A 20 -8.40 0.58 23.33
C GLN A 20 -7.07 1.36 23.23
N LEU A 21 -6.12 0.83 22.44
CA LEU A 21 -4.84 1.50 22.25
C LEU A 21 -5.01 2.72 21.36
N THR A 22 -4.54 3.86 21.82
CA THR A 22 -4.52 5.11 21.06
C THR A 22 -3.14 5.40 20.46
N SER A 23 -2.11 4.68 20.92
CA SER A 23 -0.75 4.71 20.39
C SER A 23 -0.08 3.36 20.63
N LEU A 24 0.83 3.00 19.74
CA LEU A 24 1.66 1.81 19.81
C LEU A 24 3.04 2.14 19.25
N ASP A 25 4.08 1.97 20.08
CA ASP A 25 5.47 2.12 19.68
C ASP A 25 6.12 0.74 19.61
N VAL A 26 6.52 0.33 18.41
CA VAL A 26 7.20 -0.94 18.11
C VAL A 26 8.62 -0.72 17.60
N SER A 27 9.17 0.48 17.70
CA SER A 27 10.48 0.85 17.16
C SER A 27 11.64 0.04 17.74
N ALA A 28 11.51 -0.43 18.99
CA ALA A 28 12.50 -1.29 19.64
C ALA A 28 12.40 -2.78 19.22
N ASN A 29 11.29 -3.19 18.59
CA ASN A 29 10.97 -4.59 18.29
C ASN A 29 11.37 -4.94 16.86
N THR A 30 12.61 -4.74 16.50
CA THR A 30 13.13 -4.88 15.12
C THR A 30 13.08 -6.31 14.57
N ALA A 31 12.84 -7.30 15.44
CA ALA A 31 12.67 -8.71 15.05
C ALA A 31 11.21 -9.09 14.73
N LEU A 32 10.26 -8.13 14.76
CA LEU A 32 8.86 -8.43 14.49
C LEU A 32 8.66 -8.93 13.06
N GLU A 33 8.02 -10.10 12.96
CA GLU A 33 7.55 -10.70 11.72
C GLU A 33 6.02 -10.62 11.59
N TYR A 34 5.29 -10.60 12.72
CA TYR A 34 3.83 -10.59 12.76
C TYR A 34 3.32 -9.55 13.74
N LEU A 35 2.58 -8.56 13.25
CA LEU A 35 1.93 -7.53 14.06
C LEU A 35 0.42 -7.55 13.84
N PHE A 36 -0.33 -7.84 14.91
CA PHE A 36 -1.79 -7.82 14.94
C PHE A 36 -2.24 -6.76 15.94
N CYS A 37 -2.61 -5.57 15.42
CA CYS A 37 -3.04 -4.41 16.22
C CYS A 37 -4.42 -3.88 15.79
N TYR A 38 -5.19 -4.72 15.09
CA TYR A 38 -6.54 -4.40 14.63
C TYR A 38 -7.52 -4.18 15.80
N ASP A 39 -8.71 -3.61 15.51
CA ASP A 39 -9.72 -3.29 16.52
C ASP A 39 -9.16 -2.50 17.71
N ASN A 40 -8.59 -1.31 17.39
CA ASN A 40 -8.05 -0.37 18.36
C ASN A 40 -8.45 1.08 18.00
N GLN A 41 -7.79 2.08 18.55
CA GLN A 41 -8.05 3.50 18.32
C GLN A 41 -6.76 4.22 17.86
N LEU A 42 -5.91 3.52 17.10
CA LEU A 42 -4.64 4.06 16.61
C LEU A 42 -4.91 5.10 15.51
N THR A 43 -4.35 6.30 15.69
CA THR A 43 -4.42 7.37 14.68
C THR A 43 -3.17 7.42 13.80
N SER A 44 -2.10 6.78 14.23
CA SER A 44 -0.84 6.61 13.50
C SER A 44 -0.18 5.29 13.89
N LEU A 45 0.60 4.71 12.98
CA LEU A 45 1.39 3.52 13.23
C LEU A 45 2.69 3.64 12.43
N ASP A 46 3.82 3.69 13.14
CA ASP A 46 5.15 3.67 12.53
C ASP A 46 5.74 2.27 12.67
N VAL A 47 5.92 1.61 11.53
CA VAL A 47 6.52 0.28 11.42
C VAL A 47 7.88 0.31 10.72
N SER A 48 8.44 1.49 10.46
CA SER A 48 9.67 1.68 9.66
C SER A 48 10.87 0.88 10.17
N ALA A 49 10.93 0.62 11.49
CA ALA A 49 11.97 -0.19 12.12
C ALA A 49 11.74 -1.71 11.98
N ASN A 50 10.53 -2.14 11.62
CA ASN A 50 10.12 -3.55 11.65
C ASN A 50 10.22 -4.18 10.25
N THR A 51 11.37 -4.08 9.61
CA THR A 51 11.59 -4.45 8.19
C THR A 51 11.44 -5.95 7.89
N LEU A 52 11.30 -6.79 8.93
CA LEU A 52 11.06 -8.23 8.80
C LEU A 52 9.58 -8.62 8.78
N LEU A 53 8.66 -7.63 8.82
CA LEU A 53 7.23 -7.91 8.83
C LEU A 53 6.80 -8.67 7.58
N LYS A 54 6.11 -9.79 7.83
CA LYS A 54 5.41 -10.64 6.86
C LYS A 54 3.90 -10.44 6.92
N ARG A 55 3.36 -10.17 8.13
CA ARG A 55 1.93 -9.91 8.32
C ARG A 55 1.73 -8.66 9.15
N LEU A 56 0.98 -7.74 8.60
CA LEU A 56 0.54 -6.52 9.26
C LEU A 56 -0.98 -6.43 9.21
N PHE A 57 -1.63 -6.65 10.35
CA PHE A 57 -3.08 -6.54 10.52
C PHE A 57 -3.37 -5.35 11.41
N CYS A 58 -3.73 -4.23 10.78
CA CYS A 58 -3.99 -2.94 11.44
C CYS A 58 -5.37 -2.37 11.08
N GLN A 59 -6.27 -3.22 10.57
CA GLN A 59 -7.64 -2.84 10.25
C GLN A 59 -8.42 -2.38 11.49
N ASP A 60 -9.58 -1.74 11.26
CA ASP A 60 -10.46 -1.27 12.32
C ASP A 60 -9.74 -0.34 13.31
N ASN A 61 -9.12 0.72 12.77
CA ASN A 61 -8.42 1.76 13.49
C ASN A 61 -8.79 3.15 12.92
N GLN A 62 -8.00 4.18 13.19
CA GLN A 62 -8.21 5.54 12.70
C GLN A 62 -6.97 6.07 11.96
N LEU A 63 -6.24 5.17 11.28
CA LEU A 63 -4.99 5.51 10.59
C LEU A 63 -5.29 6.40 9.38
N THR A 64 -4.59 7.52 9.28
CA THR A 64 -4.71 8.45 8.15
C THR A 64 -3.63 8.26 7.09
N SER A 65 -2.54 7.56 7.44
CA SER A 65 -1.45 7.18 6.55
C SER A 65 -0.81 5.87 7.03
N LEU A 66 -0.21 5.14 6.11
CA LEU A 66 0.56 3.93 6.40
C LEU A 66 1.68 3.82 5.38
N ASP A 67 2.93 3.76 5.85
CA ASP A 67 4.11 3.57 5.01
C ASP A 67 4.63 2.13 5.17
N VAL A 68 4.58 1.37 4.08
CA VAL A 68 5.07 -0.01 4.01
C VAL A 68 6.22 -0.17 2.99
N SER A 69 6.82 0.94 2.55
CA SER A 69 7.84 0.96 1.49
C SER A 69 9.12 0.16 1.82
N ASN A 70 9.41 -0.05 3.11
CA ASN A 70 10.58 -0.81 3.56
C ASN A 70 10.30 -2.32 3.80
N HIS A 71 9.07 -2.79 3.54
CA HIS A 71 8.62 -4.13 3.92
C HIS A 71 8.54 -5.07 2.71
N THR A 72 9.68 -5.38 2.10
CA THR A 72 9.75 -6.22 0.89
C THR A 72 9.35 -7.69 1.13
N ALA A 73 9.34 -8.14 2.39
CA ALA A 73 8.91 -9.48 2.80
C ALA A 73 7.44 -9.53 3.25
N LEU A 74 6.68 -8.43 3.11
CA LEU A 74 5.28 -8.37 3.53
C LEU A 74 4.42 -9.22 2.59
N GLU A 75 3.79 -10.26 3.17
CA GLU A 75 2.92 -11.22 2.50
C GLU A 75 1.44 -10.84 2.64
N TYR A 76 1.03 -10.38 3.84
CA TYR A 76 -0.37 -10.08 4.17
C TYR A 76 -0.49 -8.68 4.75
N LEU A 77 -1.21 -7.81 4.07
CA LEU A 77 -1.54 -6.47 4.55
C LEU A 77 -3.05 -6.30 4.68
N TYR A 78 -3.54 -6.22 5.93
CA TYR A 78 -4.93 -5.91 6.24
C TYR A 78 -4.97 -4.54 6.91
N CYS A 79 -5.38 -3.52 6.15
CA CYS A 79 -5.47 -2.12 6.59
C CYS A 79 -6.85 -1.51 6.32
N HIS A 80 -7.84 -2.37 6.09
CA HIS A 80 -9.23 -1.95 5.84
C HIS A 80 -9.84 -1.23 7.04
N ASP A 81 -10.96 -0.54 6.81
CA ASP A 81 -11.70 0.18 7.83
C ASP A 81 -10.82 1.13 8.66
N ASN A 82 -10.17 2.05 7.92
CA ASN A 82 -9.32 3.13 8.41
C ASN A 82 -9.66 4.46 7.70
N GLN A 83 -8.78 5.44 7.74
CA GLN A 83 -8.96 6.75 7.11
C GLN A 83 -7.82 7.06 6.12
N LEU A 84 -7.24 6.03 5.49
CA LEU A 84 -6.14 6.17 4.56
C LEU A 84 -6.61 6.91 3.30
N THR A 85 -5.83 7.89 2.85
CA THR A 85 -6.13 8.66 1.63
C THR A 85 -5.29 8.21 0.43
N SER A 86 -4.18 7.53 0.69
CA SER A 86 -3.30 6.94 -0.31
C SER A 86 -2.64 5.68 0.25
N LEU A 87 -2.32 4.74 -0.65
CA LEU A 87 -1.55 3.54 -0.31
C LEU A 87 -0.64 3.20 -1.48
N ASP A 88 0.64 2.98 -1.19
CA ASP A 88 1.64 2.52 -2.15
C ASP A 88 2.23 1.19 -1.65
N VAL A 89 1.96 0.12 -2.38
CA VAL A 89 2.49 -1.22 -2.09
C VAL A 89 3.47 -1.68 -3.17
N SER A 90 4.00 -0.76 -3.98
CA SER A 90 4.90 -1.08 -5.09
C SER A 90 6.23 -1.72 -4.66
N ALA A 91 6.65 -1.51 -3.41
CA ALA A 91 7.84 -2.13 -2.83
C ALA A 91 7.58 -3.54 -2.25
N ASN A 92 6.31 -3.92 -2.04
CA ASN A 92 5.94 -5.15 -1.35
C ASN A 92 5.86 -6.33 -2.33
N THR A 93 7.01 -6.78 -2.79
CA THR A 93 7.16 -7.78 -3.87
C THR A 93 6.79 -9.20 -3.47
N ALA A 94 6.57 -9.46 -2.17
CA ALA A 94 6.11 -10.74 -1.65
C ALA A 94 4.62 -10.74 -1.29
N LEU A 95 3.87 -9.68 -1.64
CA LEU A 95 2.49 -9.52 -1.21
C LEU A 95 1.58 -10.56 -1.86
N GLU A 96 0.86 -11.33 -1.04
CA GLU A 96 -0.09 -12.36 -1.43
C GLU A 96 -1.55 -11.91 -1.18
N GLN A 97 -1.78 -11.10 -0.13
CA GLN A 97 -3.11 -10.61 0.20
C GLN A 97 -3.10 -9.13 0.57
N LEU A 98 -4.01 -8.36 -0.02
CA LEU A 98 -4.23 -6.96 0.29
C LEU A 98 -5.72 -6.69 0.55
N TRP A 99 -6.05 -6.32 1.78
CA TRP A 99 -7.37 -5.84 2.16
C TRP A 99 -7.28 -4.39 2.60
N CYS A 100 -7.71 -3.46 1.73
CA CYS A 100 -7.68 -2.02 1.97
C CYS A 100 -9.04 -1.33 1.77
N GLN A 101 -10.14 -2.12 1.75
CA GLN A 101 -11.49 -1.60 1.65
C GLN A 101 -11.88 -0.70 2.82
N GLY A 102 -12.95 0.09 2.68
CA GLY A 102 -13.44 0.94 3.76
C GLY A 102 -12.46 2.02 4.20
N ASN A 103 -11.79 2.66 3.25
CA ASN A 103 -10.87 3.77 3.46
C ASN A 103 -11.32 5.01 2.66
N GLN A 104 -10.47 6.01 2.53
CA GLN A 104 -10.68 7.22 1.73
C GLN A 104 -9.67 7.31 0.58
N LEU A 105 -9.20 6.16 0.08
CA LEU A 105 -8.16 6.11 -0.92
C LEU A 105 -8.60 6.80 -2.21
N THR A 106 -7.80 7.76 -2.63
CA THR A 106 -7.85 8.38 -3.96
C THR A 106 -6.69 7.92 -4.85
N TYR A 107 -5.70 7.27 -4.25
CA TYR A 107 -4.52 6.72 -4.91
C TYR A 107 -4.18 5.34 -4.33
N LEU A 108 -3.98 4.37 -5.23
CA LEU A 108 -3.47 3.03 -4.90
C LEU A 108 -2.48 2.61 -5.99
N ASN A 109 -1.23 2.34 -5.57
CA ASN A 109 -0.18 1.84 -6.45
C ASN A 109 0.15 0.38 -6.11
N MET A 110 -0.13 -0.51 -7.05
CA MET A 110 0.06 -1.96 -6.94
C MET A 110 1.10 -2.49 -7.95
N LYS A 111 2.02 -1.66 -8.41
CA LYS A 111 3.08 -2.05 -9.36
C LYS A 111 4.23 -2.79 -8.66
N ASN A 112 3.91 -3.80 -7.88
CA ASN A 112 4.85 -4.60 -7.06
C ASN A 112 5.34 -5.89 -7.76
N GLY A 113 4.94 -6.13 -9.00
CA GLY A 113 5.34 -7.31 -9.76
C GLY A 113 4.53 -8.57 -9.49
N VAL A 114 3.54 -8.54 -8.60
CA VAL A 114 2.73 -9.71 -8.18
C VAL A 114 1.27 -9.60 -8.60
N THR A 115 0.97 -8.92 -9.70
CA THR A 115 -0.40 -8.69 -10.18
C THR A 115 -1.21 -9.99 -10.30
N ASP A 116 -0.58 -11.07 -10.77
CA ASP A 116 -1.15 -12.40 -10.91
C ASP A 116 -0.93 -13.30 -9.68
N GLY A 117 -0.28 -12.80 -8.65
CA GLY A 117 0.06 -13.54 -7.44
C GLY A 117 -0.74 -13.17 -6.19
N LEU A 118 -1.69 -12.21 -6.29
CA LEU A 118 -2.56 -11.89 -5.17
C LEU A 118 -3.69 -12.92 -5.07
N ASP A 119 -3.64 -13.72 -4.01
CA ASP A 119 -4.69 -14.72 -3.73
C ASP A 119 -6.00 -14.06 -3.30
N ASN A 120 -5.92 -12.90 -2.65
CA ASN A 120 -7.07 -12.13 -2.20
C ASN A 120 -6.80 -10.63 -2.28
N PHE A 121 -7.68 -9.90 -2.94
CA PHE A 121 -7.64 -8.45 -3.08
C PHE A 121 -9.00 -7.84 -2.81
N ASN A 122 -9.05 -6.77 -2.01
CA ASN A 122 -10.25 -5.97 -1.84
C ASN A 122 -9.89 -4.50 -1.60
N ALA A 123 -10.33 -3.63 -2.52
CA ALA A 123 -10.18 -2.18 -2.44
C ALA A 123 -11.53 -1.44 -2.53
N THR A 124 -12.65 -2.13 -2.27
CA THR A 124 -13.99 -1.53 -2.31
C THR A 124 -14.22 -0.47 -1.23
N ASN A 125 -15.28 0.30 -1.37
CA ASN A 125 -15.64 1.36 -0.42
C ASN A 125 -14.48 2.35 -0.20
N ASN A 126 -13.95 2.85 -1.31
CA ASN A 126 -12.92 3.89 -1.37
C ASN A 126 -13.36 5.05 -2.28
N SER A 127 -12.46 5.97 -2.56
CA SER A 127 -12.68 7.08 -3.51
C SER A 127 -11.82 6.93 -4.76
N LEU A 128 -11.45 5.68 -5.10
CA LEU A 128 -10.61 5.37 -6.24
C LEU A 128 -11.39 5.54 -7.55
N THR A 129 -10.77 6.14 -8.53
CA THR A 129 -11.25 6.16 -9.93
C THR A 129 -10.35 5.32 -10.84
N CYS A 130 -9.11 5.11 -10.39
CA CYS A 130 -8.11 4.32 -11.09
C CYS A 130 -7.14 3.70 -10.08
N ILE A 131 -6.61 2.52 -10.38
CA ILE A 131 -5.57 1.81 -9.62
C ILE A 131 -4.36 1.62 -10.53
N GLU A 132 -3.17 1.98 -10.03
CA GLU A 132 -1.94 1.78 -10.78
C GLU A 132 -1.47 0.33 -10.66
N VAL A 133 -1.29 -0.32 -11.83
CA VAL A 133 -0.87 -1.72 -11.94
C VAL A 133 0.17 -1.88 -13.05
N GLN A 134 0.91 -2.99 -13.06
CA GLN A 134 1.86 -3.31 -14.13
C GLN A 134 1.15 -3.78 -15.41
N ASP A 135 0.12 -4.60 -15.28
CA ASP A 135 -0.67 -5.15 -16.38
C ASP A 135 -2.16 -4.77 -16.22
N PRO A 136 -2.59 -3.66 -16.83
CA PRO A 136 -3.99 -3.21 -16.76
C PRO A 136 -4.97 -4.17 -17.43
N ASP A 137 -4.57 -4.90 -18.47
CA ASP A 137 -5.43 -5.84 -19.19
C ASP A 137 -5.73 -7.05 -18.30
N TRP A 138 -4.69 -7.59 -17.65
CA TRP A 138 -4.85 -8.66 -16.69
C TRP A 138 -5.72 -8.21 -15.51
N ALA A 139 -5.44 -7.07 -14.90
CA ALA A 139 -6.18 -6.54 -13.76
C ALA A 139 -7.66 -6.32 -14.09
N THR A 140 -7.97 -5.77 -15.26
CA THR A 140 -9.34 -5.57 -15.73
C THR A 140 -10.11 -6.89 -15.91
N ALA A 141 -9.41 -7.95 -16.27
CA ALA A 141 -10.01 -9.27 -16.49
C ALA A 141 -10.21 -10.07 -15.18
N ASN A 142 -9.44 -9.77 -14.14
CA ASN A 142 -9.38 -10.60 -12.93
C ASN A 142 -9.87 -9.88 -11.67
N TRP A 143 -9.78 -8.54 -11.59
CA TRP A 143 -10.28 -7.77 -10.45
C TRP A 143 -11.51 -6.99 -10.83
N THR A 144 -12.67 -7.44 -10.37
CA THR A 144 -13.95 -6.90 -10.84
C THR A 144 -14.83 -6.39 -9.70
N SER A 145 -15.75 -5.49 -10.04
CA SER A 145 -16.78 -5.05 -9.09
C SER A 145 -17.84 -6.11 -8.84
N ALA A 146 -17.98 -7.10 -9.75
CA ALA A 146 -18.90 -8.21 -9.57
C ALA A 146 -18.44 -9.19 -8.48
N ASP A 147 -17.12 -9.31 -8.29
CA ASP A 147 -16.50 -10.16 -7.27
C ASP A 147 -16.19 -9.40 -5.97
N ASN A 148 -16.61 -8.13 -5.90
CA ASN A 148 -16.39 -7.22 -4.75
C ASN A 148 -14.90 -6.96 -4.45
N GLU A 149 -14.08 -6.85 -5.46
CA GLU A 149 -12.66 -6.52 -5.32
C GLU A 149 -12.40 -5.03 -5.46
N ILE A 150 -13.20 -4.35 -6.30
CA ILE A 150 -13.13 -2.91 -6.56
C ILE A 150 -14.53 -2.30 -6.63
N ASP A 151 -14.63 -0.98 -6.47
CA ASP A 151 -15.87 -0.25 -6.68
C ASP A 151 -16.21 -0.14 -8.18
N ALA A 152 -17.50 -0.03 -8.49
CA ALA A 152 -17.96 0.15 -9.86
C ALA A 152 -17.41 1.46 -10.45
N GLY A 153 -16.85 1.38 -11.66
CA GLY A 153 -16.29 2.52 -12.38
C GLY A 153 -14.81 2.78 -12.11
N VAL A 154 -14.18 1.99 -11.25
CA VAL A 154 -12.71 2.00 -11.08
C VAL A 154 -12.07 1.37 -12.34
N SER A 155 -11.01 2.01 -12.84
CA SER A 155 -10.21 1.53 -13.96
C SER A 155 -8.80 1.14 -13.51
N PHE A 156 -8.08 0.43 -14.37
CA PHE A 156 -6.68 0.11 -14.14
C PHE A 156 -5.81 0.76 -15.20
N ALA A 157 -4.64 1.24 -14.80
CA ALA A 157 -3.66 1.81 -15.72
C ALA A 157 -2.23 1.64 -15.18
N VAL A 158 -1.24 1.69 -16.06
CA VAL A 158 0.14 1.80 -15.62
C VAL A 158 0.37 3.11 -14.87
N CYS A 159 -0.35 4.17 -15.27
CA CYS A 159 -0.32 5.50 -14.66
C CYS A 159 -1.73 6.07 -14.61
N CYS A 160 -2.28 6.23 -13.43
CA CYS A 160 -3.66 6.65 -13.19
C CYS A 160 -3.92 8.15 -13.35
N SER A 161 -2.96 8.97 -13.41
CA SER A 161 -3.21 10.37 -13.68
C SER A 161 -2.11 10.96 -14.49
N SER A 162 -2.49 11.53 -15.60
CA SER A 162 -2.02 12.87 -15.81
C SER A 162 -3.12 13.64 -16.50
N THR A 163 -3.87 14.37 -15.72
CA THR A 163 -4.54 15.56 -16.27
C THR A 163 -3.50 16.60 -16.67
N ASP A 164 -2.25 16.45 -16.29
CA ASP A 164 -1.12 17.28 -16.69
C ASP A 164 -0.15 16.51 -17.61
N VAL A 165 -0.64 16.13 -18.78
CA VAL A 165 0.19 15.56 -19.88
C VAL A 165 1.17 16.56 -20.49
N SER A 166 1.19 17.82 -20.00
CA SER A 166 2.00 18.88 -20.59
C SER A 166 3.42 18.95 -20.05
N ASN A 167 3.70 18.35 -18.87
CA ASN A 167 4.99 18.43 -18.21
C ASN A 167 5.46 17.06 -17.70
N TRP A 168 6.38 16.45 -18.41
CA TRP A 168 7.05 15.23 -17.98
C TRP A 168 8.21 15.54 -17.05
N HIS A 169 8.29 14.84 -15.92
CA HIS A 169 9.34 15.01 -14.92
C HIS A 169 10.32 13.84 -14.97
N VAL A 170 11.60 14.17 -14.98
CA VAL A 170 12.70 13.22 -14.85
C VAL A 170 13.55 13.65 -13.66
N ALA A 171 13.85 12.73 -12.76
CA ALA A 171 14.65 12.99 -11.58
C ALA A 171 15.51 11.77 -11.21
N THR A 172 16.63 12.01 -10.55
CA THR A 172 17.57 10.95 -10.15
C THR A 172 16.97 9.91 -9.18
N HIS A 173 15.89 10.25 -8.49
CA HIS A 173 15.13 9.35 -7.62
C HIS A 173 13.89 8.74 -8.32
N GLY A 174 13.70 9.01 -9.60
CA GLY A 174 12.60 8.46 -10.39
C GLY A 174 12.82 7.00 -10.76
N SER A 175 11.79 6.37 -11.30
CA SER A 175 11.82 4.98 -11.77
C SER A 175 11.36 4.88 -13.22
N ASP A 176 12.11 4.17 -14.06
CA ASP A 176 11.73 3.92 -15.44
C ASP A 176 10.69 2.81 -15.59
N THR A 177 10.55 1.97 -14.56
CA THR A 177 9.56 0.87 -14.52
C THR A 177 8.27 1.25 -13.80
N HIS A 178 8.33 2.20 -12.86
CA HIS A 178 7.20 2.62 -12.02
C HIS A 178 6.90 4.11 -12.15
N GLY A 179 7.79 4.89 -12.79
CA GLY A 179 7.59 6.33 -12.97
C GLY A 179 6.51 6.64 -13.99
N CYS A 180 5.62 7.55 -13.66
CA CYS A 180 4.54 8.03 -14.52
C CYS A 180 4.84 9.42 -15.14
N GLY A 181 6.03 9.94 -14.91
CA GLY A 181 6.48 11.21 -15.47
C GLY A 181 5.89 12.47 -14.83
N TYR A 182 5.07 12.36 -13.79
CA TYR A 182 4.62 13.52 -13.03
C TYR A 182 5.50 13.76 -11.78
N ARG A 183 5.35 14.90 -11.13
CA ARG A 183 6.23 15.34 -10.06
C ARG A 183 6.34 14.36 -8.87
N GLY A 184 5.26 13.65 -8.55
CA GLY A 184 5.21 12.66 -7.47
C GLY A 184 5.74 11.27 -7.86
N SER A 185 5.82 11.00 -9.17
CA SER A 185 6.31 9.71 -9.72
C SER A 185 7.10 9.95 -11.01
N PRO A 186 8.29 10.58 -10.94
CA PRO A 186 9.07 10.95 -12.12
C PRO A 186 9.75 9.73 -12.76
N PHE A 187 10.07 9.85 -14.05
CA PHE A 187 10.98 8.92 -14.71
C PHE A 187 12.43 9.13 -14.23
N ALA A 188 13.22 8.05 -14.18
CA ALA A 188 14.63 8.12 -13.86
C ALA A 188 15.48 8.56 -15.05
N THR A 189 15.04 8.31 -16.28
CA THR A 189 15.76 8.68 -17.49
C THR A 189 14.93 9.53 -18.45
N ILE A 190 15.63 10.37 -19.24
CA ILE A 190 15.01 11.17 -20.31
C ILE A 190 14.40 10.25 -21.37
N GLN A 191 15.02 9.09 -21.65
CA GLN A 191 14.53 8.16 -22.67
C GLN A 191 13.19 7.53 -22.27
N ALA A 192 12.98 7.20 -20.98
CA ALA A 192 11.69 6.71 -20.50
C ALA A 192 10.60 7.77 -20.66
N GLY A 193 10.90 9.04 -20.36
CA GLY A 193 9.99 10.16 -20.59
C GLY A 193 9.63 10.34 -22.08
N ILE A 194 10.62 10.23 -22.99
CA ILE A 194 10.38 10.31 -24.44
C ILE A 194 9.48 9.16 -24.92
N ASN A 195 9.75 7.93 -24.46
CA ASN A 195 8.97 6.77 -24.87
C ASN A 195 7.51 6.89 -24.42
N ALA A 196 7.27 7.36 -23.19
CA ALA A 196 5.93 7.59 -22.66
C ALA A 196 5.16 8.69 -23.42
N ALA A 197 5.85 9.76 -23.84
CA ALA A 197 5.24 10.87 -24.59
C ALA A 197 4.85 10.48 -26.02
N SER A 198 5.36 9.36 -26.53
CA SER A 198 5.19 8.90 -27.92
C SER A 198 4.12 7.78 -28.04
N SER A 199 3.57 7.30 -26.94
CA SER A 199 2.54 6.28 -26.84
C SER A 199 1.15 6.89 -26.64
#